data_b979149115f52172a885881350519540
#
_entry.id   b979149115f52172a885881350519540
#
_cell.length_a   1.000
_cell.length_b   1.000
_cell.length_c   1.000
_cell.angle_alpha   90.00
_cell.angle_beta   90.00
_cell.angle_gamma   90.00
#
_symmetry.space_group_name_H-M   'P 1'
#
loop_
_entity.id
_entity.type
_entity.pdbx_description
1 polymer ?
#
loop_
_entity_poly.entity_id
_entity_poly.type
_entity_poly.pdbx_seq_one_letter_code
_entity_poly.pdbx_strand_id
1 'polypeptide(L)'
;MRENANYLSQWISGKTLIISASKGLEFSEGKRMSEVLQETLPESAAQRIAVLSGPNLAKEIAADHPSSAVIASHNQDTCIQAQALLSTPSFRIYTNKDVLGTELGGSLKNVIAIAAGICDGLGYGDNAKAALLTRGLA
;
A
#
# COMPACT_ATOMS: atom_id res chain seq x y z
N MET A 1 -4.77 11.26 7.19
CA MET A 1 -3.96 11.54 5.97
C MET A 1 -4.07 13.01 5.55
N ARG A 2 -5.25 13.54 5.27
CA ARG A 2 -5.49 14.90 4.75
C ARG A 2 -4.83 16.01 5.60
N GLU A 3 -4.99 16.00 6.90
CA GLU A 3 -4.36 16.97 7.80
C GLU A 3 -2.83 16.98 7.68
N ASN A 4 -2.21 15.79 7.70
CA ASN A 4 -0.77 15.67 7.56
C ASN A 4 -0.28 16.13 6.17
N ALA A 5 -1.02 15.79 5.11
CA ALA A 5 -0.71 16.22 3.76
C ALA A 5 -0.82 17.75 3.61
N ASN A 6 -1.87 18.37 4.18
CA ASN A 6 -2.02 19.82 4.23
C ASN A 6 -0.85 20.49 4.97
N TYR A 7 -0.47 19.96 6.13
CA TYR A 7 0.67 20.49 6.88
C TYR A 7 1.98 20.39 6.11
N LEU A 8 2.20 19.27 5.43
CA LEU A 8 3.44 19.03 4.67
C LEU A 8 3.48 19.76 3.33
N SER A 9 2.32 20.15 2.77
CA SER A 9 2.22 20.74 1.42
C SER A 9 3.14 21.95 1.22
N GLN A 10 3.34 22.76 2.25
CA GLN A 10 4.21 23.94 2.23
C GLN A 10 5.71 23.62 2.07
N TRP A 11 6.12 22.38 2.37
CA TRP A 11 7.51 21.92 2.28
C TRP A 11 7.78 21.06 1.03
N ILE A 12 6.72 20.66 0.33
CA ILE A 12 6.78 19.76 -0.81
C ILE A 12 6.98 20.56 -2.09
N SER A 13 7.96 20.15 -2.88
CA SER A 13 8.26 20.72 -4.20
C SER A 13 7.98 19.70 -5.31
N GLY A 14 7.96 20.14 -6.58
CA GLY A 14 7.83 19.25 -7.73
C GLY A 14 8.95 18.19 -7.89
N LYS A 15 10.02 18.28 -7.10
CA LYS A 15 11.10 17.28 -7.06
C LYS A 15 10.94 16.25 -5.94
N THR A 16 10.01 16.47 -5.01
CA THR A 16 9.81 15.58 -3.86
C THR A 16 9.15 14.27 -4.29
N LEU A 17 9.78 13.14 -4.00
CA LEU A 17 9.18 11.82 -4.15
C LEU A 17 8.29 11.55 -2.94
N ILE A 18 7.02 11.23 -3.19
CA ILE A 18 6.02 10.98 -2.14
C ILE A 18 5.65 9.51 -2.18
N ILE A 19 5.89 8.79 -1.08
CA ILE A 19 5.56 7.38 -0.96
C ILE A 19 4.55 7.21 0.17
N SER A 20 3.31 6.84 -0.20
CA SER A 20 2.27 6.51 0.76
C SER A 20 2.34 5.03 1.13
N ALA A 21 2.61 4.74 2.40
CA ALA A 21 2.50 3.39 2.97
C ALA A 21 1.20 3.20 3.78
N SER A 22 0.31 4.21 3.78
CA SER A 22 -0.97 4.16 4.50
C SER A 22 -1.96 3.27 3.78
N LYS A 23 -2.70 2.48 4.54
CA LYS A 23 -3.75 1.57 4.06
C LYS A 23 -5.12 2.07 4.51
N GLY A 24 -6.14 1.71 3.74
CA GLY A 24 -7.53 2.10 4.02
C GLY A 24 -8.01 3.24 3.15
N LEU A 25 -9.24 3.66 3.43
CA LEU A 25 -9.94 4.74 2.74
C LEU A 25 -10.17 5.91 3.71
N GLU A 26 -10.26 7.11 3.18
CA GLU A 26 -10.70 8.27 3.96
C GLU A 26 -12.15 8.07 4.39
N PHE A 27 -12.41 8.25 5.68
CA PHE A 27 -13.72 7.91 6.26
C PHE A 27 -14.86 8.77 5.71
N SER A 28 -14.61 10.07 5.48
CA SER A 28 -15.65 11.02 5.08
C SER A 28 -16.15 10.83 3.65
N GLU A 29 -15.25 10.52 2.71
CA GLU A 29 -15.55 10.51 1.29
C GLU A 29 -15.24 9.17 0.61
N GLY A 30 -14.71 8.20 1.36
CA GLY A 30 -14.32 6.89 0.83
C GLY A 30 -13.15 6.94 -0.16
N LYS A 31 -12.39 8.04 -0.18
CA LYS A 31 -11.27 8.23 -1.10
C LYS A 31 -10.06 7.39 -0.71
N ARG A 32 -9.34 6.91 -1.70
CA ARG A 32 -8.05 6.24 -1.50
C ARG A 32 -7.01 7.26 -1.02
N MET A 33 -5.97 6.79 -0.35
CA MET A 33 -4.92 7.66 0.19
C MET A 33 -4.18 8.43 -0.89
N SER A 34 -3.98 7.83 -2.08
CA SER A 34 -3.38 8.51 -3.24
C SER A 34 -4.24 9.67 -3.77
N GLU A 35 -5.57 9.51 -3.79
CA GLU A 35 -6.51 10.58 -4.20
C GLU A 35 -6.48 11.74 -3.20
N VAL A 36 -6.49 11.43 -1.90
CA VAL A 36 -6.35 12.45 -0.85
C VAL A 36 -5.05 13.24 -1.00
N LEU A 37 -3.95 12.57 -1.31
CA LEU A 37 -2.66 13.23 -1.55
C LEU A 37 -2.69 14.10 -2.81
N GLN A 38 -3.29 13.61 -3.91
CA GLN A 38 -3.42 14.38 -5.16
C GLN A 38 -4.24 15.65 -4.99
N GLU A 39 -5.30 15.61 -4.17
CA GLU A 39 -6.14 16.78 -3.88
C GLU A 39 -5.48 17.81 -2.95
N THR A 40 -4.57 17.35 -2.11
CA THR A 40 -4.03 18.16 -1.00
C THR A 40 -2.68 18.76 -1.32
N LEU A 41 -1.88 18.06 -2.13
CA LEU A 41 -0.51 18.46 -2.43
C LEU A 41 -0.45 19.36 -3.70
N PRO A 42 0.62 20.16 -3.86
CA PRO A 42 0.80 20.95 -5.08
C PRO A 42 0.77 20.07 -6.33
N GLU A 43 0.13 20.56 -7.40
CA GLU A 43 -0.01 19.84 -8.67
C GLU A 43 1.34 19.35 -9.22
N SER A 44 2.40 20.14 -9.04
CA SER A 44 3.77 19.77 -9.44
C SER A 44 4.30 18.51 -8.72
N ALA A 45 3.77 18.18 -7.55
CA ALA A 45 4.15 17.00 -6.77
C ALA A 45 3.21 15.81 -7.00
N ALA A 46 1.99 16.05 -7.51
CA ALA A 46 0.97 15.01 -7.69
C ALA A 46 1.42 13.87 -8.62
N GLN A 47 2.25 14.15 -9.62
CA GLN A 47 2.81 13.15 -10.54
C GLN A 47 3.92 12.29 -9.91
N ARG A 48 4.39 12.65 -8.72
CA ARG A 48 5.46 11.97 -8.00
C ARG A 48 4.97 11.19 -6.78
N ILE A 49 3.69 10.87 -6.77
CA ILE A 49 3.06 10.04 -5.76
C ILE A 49 3.19 8.56 -6.16
N ALA A 50 3.71 7.75 -5.25
CA ALA A 50 3.71 6.31 -5.31
C ALA A 50 3.02 5.74 -4.07
N VAL A 51 2.43 4.56 -4.21
CA VAL A 51 1.84 3.81 -3.10
C VAL A 51 2.64 2.55 -2.85
N LEU A 52 2.90 2.26 -1.58
CA LEU A 52 3.61 1.06 -1.13
C LEU A 52 2.62 0.15 -0.41
N SER A 53 2.52 -1.10 -0.84
CA SER A 53 1.69 -2.11 -0.19
C SER A 53 2.40 -3.46 -0.15
N GLY A 54 2.10 -4.26 0.86
CA GLY A 54 2.67 -5.59 1.03
C GLY A 54 2.28 -6.19 2.39
N PRO A 55 2.48 -7.50 2.57
CA PRO A 55 2.23 -8.20 3.82
C PRO A 55 3.41 -8.03 4.78
N ASN A 56 3.69 -6.78 5.18
CA ASN A 56 4.92 -6.45 5.91
C ASN A 56 4.65 -6.13 7.37
N LEU A 57 5.51 -6.67 8.24
CA LEU A 57 5.65 -6.29 9.63
C LEU A 57 6.93 -5.46 9.79
N ALA A 58 6.80 -4.22 10.24
CA ALA A 58 7.93 -3.28 10.34
C ALA A 58 9.10 -3.84 11.19
N LYS A 59 8.79 -4.59 12.25
CA LYS A 59 9.81 -5.21 13.11
C LYS A 59 10.65 -6.26 12.38
N GLU A 60 10.04 -7.02 11.46
CA GLU A 60 10.74 -8.03 10.68
C GLU A 60 11.64 -7.40 9.62
N ILE A 61 11.16 -6.35 8.94
CA ILE A 61 11.99 -5.58 8.00
C ILE A 61 13.18 -4.96 8.73
N ALA A 62 12.96 -4.37 9.91
CA ALA A 62 14.03 -3.77 10.72
C ALA A 62 15.03 -4.81 11.26
N ALA A 63 14.65 -6.08 11.34
CA ALA A 63 15.51 -7.20 11.69
C ALA A 63 16.12 -7.90 10.47
N ASP A 64 16.05 -7.28 9.28
CA ASP A 64 16.56 -7.81 8.01
C ASP A 64 15.98 -9.17 7.60
N HIS A 65 14.77 -9.51 8.08
CA HIS A 65 14.09 -10.72 7.61
C HIS A 65 13.66 -10.55 6.14
N PRO A 66 13.76 -11.61 5.31
CA PRO A 66 13.34 -11.56 3.92
C PRO A 66 11.89 -11.10 3.79
N SER A 67 11.69 -10.02 3.06
CA SER A 67 10.38 -9.36 2.90
C SER A 67 10.21 -8.83 1.49
N SER A 68 8.97 -8.61 1.07
CA SER A 68 8.67 -7.99 -0.21
C SER A 68 7.48 -7.06 -0.14
N ALA A 69 7.48 -6.06 -1.03
CA ALA A 69 6.36 -5.15 -1.21
C ALA A 69 6.20 -4.76 -2.69
N VAL A 70 5.07 -4.16 -2.99
CA VAL A 70 4.78 -3.57 -4.30
C VAL A 70 4.76 -2.06 -4.15
N ILE A 71 5.44 -1.36 -5.06
CA ILE A 71 5.32 0.07 -5.27
C ILE A 71 4.54 0.32 -6.55
N ALA A 72 3.49 1.14 -6.49
CA ALA A 72 2.70 1.48 -7.66
C ALA A 72 2.60 3.00 -7.84
N SER A 73 2.67 3.44 -9.08
CA SER A 73 2.48 4.84 -9.49
C SER A 73 1.99 4.90 -10.92
N HIS A 74 1.24 5.95 -11.25
CA HIS A 74 0.89 6.27 -12.64
C HIS A 74 2.11 6.71 -13.46
N ASN A 75 3.17 7.17 -12.79
CA ASN A 75 4.43 7.56 -13.41
C ASN A 75 5.49 6.48 -13.19
N GLN A 76 5.99 5.88 -14.29
CA GLN A 76 6.98 4.81 -14.26
C GLN A 76 8.32 5.24 -13.61
N ASP A 77 8.77 6.46 -13.87
CA ASP A 77 10.03 6.97 -13.29
C ASP A 77 9.91 7.11 -11.78
N THR A 78 8.73 7.51 -11.29
CA THR A 78 8.42 7.55 -9.86
C THR A 78 8.49 6.16 -9.23
N CYS A 79 7.96 5.13 -9.90
CA CYS A 79 8.09 3.74 -9.45
C CYS A 79 9.55 3.29 -9.34
N ILE A 80 10.33 3.54 -10.39
CA ILE A 80 11.74 3.14 -10.46
C ILE A 80 12.56 3.84 -9.36
N GLN A 81 12.35 5.14 -9.17
CA GLN A 81 13.03 5.90 -8.12
C GLN A 81 12.65 5.39 -6.72
N ALA A 82 11.35 5.15 -6.48
CA ALA A 82 10.89 4.62 -5.20
C ALA A 82 11.41 3.19 -4.94
N GLN A 83 11.44 2.34 -5.97
CA GLN A 83 12.02 1.00 -5.90
C GLN A 83 13.50 1.06 -5.52
N ALA A 84 14.28 1.89 -6.22
CA ALA A 84 15.72 2.03 -5.96
C ALA A 84 16.01 2.56 -4.55
N LEU A 85 15.17 3.46 -4.04
CA LEU A 85 15.31 4.04 -2.71
C LEU A 85 15.02 3.03 -1.58
N LEU A 86 14.02 2.15 -1.78
CA LEU A 86 13.51 1.27 -0.73
C LEU A 86 14.08 -0.15 -0.77
N SER A 87 14.61 -0.58 -1.92
CA SER A 87 15.14 -1.95 -2.06
C SER A 87 16.41 -2.17 -1.26
N THR A 88 16.46 -3.27 -0.53
CA THR A 88 17.65 -3.78 0.17
C THR A 88 17.86 -5.26 -0.20
N PRO A 89 18.97 -5.89 0.17
CA PRO A 89 19.16 -7.33 -0.05
C PRO A 89 18.07 -8.21 0.58
N SER A 90 17.48 -7.79 1.71
CA SER A 90 16.43 -8.49 2.45
C SER A 90 15.02 -7.97 2.15
N PHE A 91 14.87 -6.76 1.59
CA PHE A 91 13.58 -6.16 1.26
C PHE A 91 13.42 -5.93 -0.24
N ARG A 92 12.71 -6.84 -0.90
CA ARG A 92 12.49 -6.78 -2.36
C ARG A 92 11.26 -5.96 -2.73
N ILE A 93 11.46 -4.93 -3.54
CA ILE A 93 10.38 -4.08 -4.05
C ILE A 93 10.08 -4.44 -5.50
N TYR A 94 8.80 -4.72 -5.80
CA TYR A 94 8.28 -4.88 -7.16
C TYR A 94 7.57 -3.62 -7.60
N THR A 95 7.63 -3.30 -8.89
CA THR A 95 6.89 -2.16 -9.46
C THR A 95 5.59 -2.61 -10.09
N ASN A 96 4.55 -1.75 -10.02
CA ASN A 96 3.26 -1.96 -10.65
C ASN A 96 2.71 -0.62 -11.19
N LYS A 97 1.86 -0.69 -12.22
CA LYS A 97 1.13 0.47 -12.75
C LYS A 97 -0.28 0.60 -12.17
N ASP A 98 -0.79 -0.49 -11.60
CA ASP A 98 -2.11 -0.53 -10.98
C ASP A 98 -2.07 0.03 -9.56
N VAL A 99 -2.21 1.34 -9.46
CA VAL A 99 -2.31 2.05 -8.18
C VAL A 99 -3.58 1.65 -7.44
N LEU A 100 -4.70 1.56 -8.17
CA LEU A 100 -6.01 1.21 -7.61
C LEU A 100 -5.97 -0.16 -6.94
N GLY A 101 -5.57 -1.20 -7.68
CA GLY A 101 -5.50 -2.56 -7.15
C GLY A 101 -4.49 -2.69 -6.01
N THR A 102 -3.36 -1.97 -6.07
CA THR A 102 -2.35 -1.98 -4.99
C THR A 102 -2.91 -1.38 -3.69
N GLU A 103 -3.68 -0.29 -3.74
CA GLU A 103 -4.31 0.31 -2.56
C GLU A 103 -5.47 -0.52 -2.03
N LEU A 104 -6.36 -0.98 -2.92
CA LEU A 104 -7.54 -1.78 -2.52
C LEU A 104 -7.11 -3.13 -1.95
N GLY A 105 -6.17 -3.83 -2.56
CA GLY A 105 -5.64 -5.08 -2.02
C GLY A 105 -5.07 -4.91 -0.61
N GLY A 106 -4.33 -3.81 -0.38
CA GLY A 106 -3.81 -3.48 0.95
C GLY A 106 -4.90 -3.16 1.98
N SER A 107 -6.01 -2.56 1.53
CA SER A 107 -7.13 -2.15 2.40
C SER A 107 -8.07 -3.32 2.71
N LEU A 108 -8.37 -4.16 1.71
CA LEU A 108 -9.36 -5.23 1.79
C LEU A 108 -8.84 -6.53 2.41
N LYS A 109 -7.52 -6.73 2.46
CA LYS A 109 -6.91 -7.96 3.00
C LYS A 109 -7.41 -8.33 4.41
N ASN A 110 -7.76 -7.35 5.23
CA ASN A 110 -8.22 -7.58 6.59
C ASN A 110 -9.62 -8.24 6.63
N VAL A 111 -10.47 -8.00 5.61
CA VAL A 111 -11.77 -8.69 5.47
C VAL A 111 -11.54 -10.18 5.29
N ILE A 112 -10.59 -10.56 4.42
CA ILE A 112 -10.22 -11.95 4.17
C ILE A 112 -9.59 -12.56 5.44
N ALA A 113 -8.75 -11.81 6.14
CA ALA A 113 -8.14 -12.28 7.39
C ALA A 113 -9.18 -12.55 8.50
N ILE A 114 -10.18 -11.68 8.64
CA ILE A 114 -11.29 -11.88 9.58
C ILE A 114 -12.10 -13.14 9.20
N ALA A 115 -12.45 -13.30 7.92
CA ALA A 115 -13.17 -14.46 7.43
C ALA A 115 -12.37 -15.77 7.64
N ALA A 116 -11.06 -15.75 7.43
CA ALA A 116 -10.19 -16.88 7.73
C ALA A 116 -10.17 -17.23 9.23
N GLY A 117 -10.12 -16.20 10.10
CA GLY A 117 -10.22 -16.40 11.55
C GLY A 117 -11.56 -16.97 12.00
N ILE A 118 -12.67 -16.59 11.34
CA ILE A 118 -13.99 -17.19 11.59
C ILE A 118 -14.00 -18.68 11.20
N CYS A 119 -13.41 -19.05 10.04
CA CYS A 119 -13.27 -20.44 9.63
C CYS A 119 -12.50 -21.27 10.68
N ASP A 120 -11.40 -20.72 11.20
CA ASP A 120 -10.63 -21.36 12.26
C ASP A 120 -11.45 -21.53 13.54
N GLY A 121 -12.16 -20.49 13.97
CA GLY A 121 -12.99 -20.51 15.17
C GLY A 121 -14.17 -21.49 15.09
N LEU A 122 -14.70 -21.73 13.89
CA LEU A 122 -15.76 -22.69 13.64
C LEU A 122 -15.25 -24.12 13.39
N GLY A 123 -13.95 -24.33 13.34
CA GLY A 123 -13.35 -25.64 13.13
C GLY A 123 -13.57 -26.24 11.75
N TYR A 124 -13.74 -25.41 10.71
CA TYR A 124 -14.02 -25.87 9.33
C TYR A 124 -12.81 -26.57 8.64
N GLY A 125 -11.63 -26.41 9.21
CA GLY A 125 -10.41 -27.05 8.72
C GLY A 125 -9.75 -26.34 7.53
N ASP A 126 -8.62 -26.90 7.10
CA ASP A 126 -7.72 -26.23 6.13
C ASP A 126 -8.31 -26.13 4.72
N ASN A 127 -9.13 -27.10 4.28
CA ASN A 127 -9.74 -27.06 2.95
C ASN A 127 -10.70 -25.87 2.78
N ALA A 128 -11.52 -25.61 3.79
CA ALA A 128 -12.46 -24.48 3.78
C ALA A 128 -11.70 -23.15 3.81
N LYS A 129 -10.67 -23.06 4.64
CA LYS A 129 -9.81 -21.88 4.74
C LYS A 129 -9.04 -21.61 3.43
N ALA A 130 -8.47 -22.65 2.82
CA ALA A 130 -7.78 -22.53 1.53
C ALA A 130 -8.73 -22.07 0.41
N ALA A 131 -9.94 -22.64 0.35
CA ALA A 131 -10.98 -22.22 -0.60
C ALA A 131 -11.39 -20.77 -0.40
N LEU A 132 -11.58 -20.33 0.85
CA LEU A 132 -11.91 -18.95 1.20
C LEU A 132 -10.78 -17.99 0.76
N LEU A 133 -9.52 -18.30 1.06
CA LEU A 133 -8.39 -17.48 0.67
C LEU A 133 -8.26 -17.37 -0.85
N THR A 134 -8.40 -18.50 -1.57
CA THR A 134 -8.34 -18.52 -3.04
C THR A 134 -9.44 -17.66 -3.65
N ARG A 135 -10.66 -17.76 -3.15
CA ARG A 135 -11.80 -16.96 -3.64
C ARG A 135 -11.71 -15.49 -3.25
N GLY A 136 -11.14 -15.20 -2.08
CA GLY A 136 -10.95 -13.84 -1.60
C GLY A 136 -9.86 -13.07 -2.33
N LEU A 137 -8.92 -13.77 -3.00
CA LEU A 137 -7.84 -13.18 -3.79
C LEU A 137 -8.18 -13.06 -5.29
N ALA A 138 -9.27 -13.64 -5.75
CA ALA A 138 -9.76 -13.59 -7.12
C ALA A 138 -10.68 -12.37 -7.35
#